data_eb645982d2d4eb0a82ee3c7a524371f4
#
_entry.id   eb645982d2d4eb0a82ee3c7a524371f4
#
_cell.length_a   1.000
_cell.length_b   1.000
_cell.length_c   1.000
_cell.angle_alpha   90.00
_cell.angle_beta   90.00
_cell.angle_gamma   90.00
#
_symmetry.space_group_name_H-M   'P 1'
#
loop_
_entity.id
_entity.type
_entity.pdbx_description
1 polymer ?
#
loop_
_entity_poly.entity_id
_entity_poly.type
_entity_poly.pdbx_seq_one_letter_code
_entity_poly.pdbx_strand_id
1 'polypeptide(L)'
;MKILIINFDNLGDVVFSSSIADTLSRYFPSAQIDVLCSSYAKDIAACYPGIDTVYDLAPPWRASLQQKKGSLSEYLRILNLLRQTRYDVMLCASIHWKDVLGARMVRAEQYVGFFKRPFVRKLLTSSCPVPDDTEPIVQAMQRLVSAAFPDFPENLEPRYRLIPPEGNKGKGLSSIVLHPFSGDVRKTWPLENWLELAEQLRERYRLCWIGSPVDLANFRKSGVVSPSEIASAGEVTEVGGTLKLLSGAKFFIGHDSGPTHMACGLGKRGLALYPPHTVRKYYPQGVGAFQHLVGNPIGLLKVDEVLATVMDGLCDSP
;
A
#
# COMPACT_ATOMS: atom_id res chain seq x y z
N MET A 1 26.93 0.41 -0.54
CA MET A 1 26.07 -0.27 0.42
C MET A 1 24.94 -0.95 -0.33
N LYS A 2 24.64 -2.23 -0.01
CA LYS A 2 23.55 -3.00 -0.60
C LYS A 2 22.51 -3.35 0.45
N ILE A 3 21.25 -3.04 0.18
CA ILE A 3 20.14 -3.21 1.11
C ILE A 3 19.07 -4.08 0.46
N LEU A 4 18.51 -5.03 1.20
CA LEU A 4 17.34 -5.81 0.79
C LEU A 4 16.15 -5.51 1.70
N ILE A 5 15.05 -5.06 1.13
CA ILE A 5 13.77 -4.90 1.81
C ILE A 5 12.90 -6.11 1.51
N ILE A 6 12.34 -6.75 2.54
CA ILE A 6 11.44 -7.92 2.38
C ILE A 6 10.07 -7.60 2.95
N ASN A 7 9.03 -7.71 2.13
CA ASN A 7 7.64 -7.61 2.58
C ASN A 7 6.71 -8.51 1.76
N PHE A 8 6.08 -9.49 2.42
CA PHE A 8 5.11 -10.41 1.82
C PHE A 8 3.67 -10.17 2.31
N ASP A 9 3.42 -9.11 3.06
CA ASP A 9 2.10 -8.80 3.61
C ASP A 9 1.13 -8.28 2.52
N ASN A 10 -0.04 -7.76 2.90
CA ASN A 10 -1.05 -7.31 1.95
C ASN A 10 -0.60 -6.08 1.16
N LEU A 11 -1.35 -5.72 0.09
CA LEU A 11 -1.00 -4.59 -0.79
C LEU A 11 -0.75 -3.29 -0.02
N GLY A 12 -1.61 -2.97 0.97
CA GLY A 12 -1.43 -1.78 1.81
C GLY A 12 -0.11 -1.79 2.58
N ASP A 13 0.25 -2.95 3.16
CA ASP A 13 1.49 -3.12 3.91
C ASP A 13 2.73 -2.96 3.01
N VAL A 14 2.63 -3.45 1.77
CA VAL A 14 3.69 -3.24 0.76
C VAL A 14 3.78 -1.75 0.39
N VAL A 15 2.65 -1.03 0.23
CA VAL A 15 2.69 0.43 0.02
C VAL A 15 3.40 1.13 1.18
N PHE A 16 3.09 0.79 2.44
CA PHE A 16 3.74 1.40 3.60
C PHE A 16 5.25 1.16 3.64
N SER A 17 5.72 -0.01 3.19
CA SER A 17 7.15 -0.32 3.14
C SER A 17 7.92 0.54 2.14
N SER A 18 7.25 1.22 1.20
CA SER A 18 7.90 2.21 0.34
C SER A 18 8.46 3.40 1.11
N SER A 19 7.99 3.65 2.34
CA SER A 19 8.57 4.66 3.23
C SER A 19 9.99 4.32 3.65
N ILE A 20 10.32 3.04 3.79
CA ILE A 20 11.71 2.58 4.03
C ILE A 20 12.58 2.95 2.83
N ALA A 21 12.13 2.62 1.61
CA ALA A 21 12.88 2.92 0.39
C ALA A 21 13.02 4.43 0.16
N ASP A 22 11.94 5.22 0.36
CA ASP A 22 11.98 6.68 0.24
C ASP A 22 12.97 7.30 1.24
N THR A 23 12.97 6.83 2.47
CA THR A 23 13.88 7.28 3.51
C THR A 23 15.34 6.92 3.17
N LEU A 24 15.60 5.67 2.81
CA LEU A 24 16.95 5.19 2.50
C LEU A 24 17.54 5.84 1.24
N SER A 25 16.75 6.00 0.19
CA SER A 25 17.20 6.62 -1.06
C SER A 25 17.55 8.11 -0.90
N ARG A 26 16.88 8.82 -0.01
CA ARG A 26 17.19 10.21 0.32
C ARG A 26 18.45 10.35 1.18
N TYR A 27 18.66 9.42 2.11
CA TYR A 27 19.78 9.49 3.04
C TYR A 27 21.04 8.82 2.50
N PHE A 28 20.89 7.74 1.75
CA PHE A 28 21.98 7.00 1.10
C PHE A 28 21.77 6.96 -0.42
N PRO A 29 21.95 8.08 -1.14
CA PRO A 29 21.64 8.15 -2.58
C PRO A 29 22.47 7.23 -3.46
N SER A 30 23.59 6.72 -2.96
CA SER A 30 24.44 5.73 -3.64
C SER A 30 24.21 4.27 -3.18
N ALA A 31 23.22 4.04 -2.28
CA ALA A 31 22.90 2.69 -1.87
C ALA A 31 22.14 1.96 -2.98
N GLN A 32 22.49 0.71 -3.20
CA GLN A 32 21.72 -0.21 -4.02
C GLN A 32 20.62 -0.84 -3.17
N ILE A 33 19.37 -0.65 -3.55
CA ILE A 33 18.18 -1.11 -2.81
C ILE A 33 17.43 -2.12 -3.65
N ASP A 34 17.41 -3.36 -3.20
CA ASP A 34 16.60 -4.43 -3.77
C ASP A 34 15.36 -4.70 -2.90
N VAL A 35 14.29 -5.16 -3.53
CA VAL A 35 13.04 -5.52 -2.83
C VAL A 35 12.66 -6.95 -3.15
N LEU A 36 12.26 -7.71 -2.12
CA LEU A 36 11.63 -9.02 -2.25
C LEU A 36 10.20 -8.96 -1.71
N CYS A 37 9.22 -9.22 -2.57
CA CYS A 37 7.81 -9.10 -2.21
C CYS A 37 6.96 -10.27 -2.75
N SER A 38 5.67 -10.27 -2.41
CA SER A 38 4.70 -11.18 -3.01
C SER A 38 4.49 -10.86 -4.49
N SER A 39 4.36 -11.90 -5.35
CA SER A 39 4.23 -11.71 -6.80
C SER A 39 3.05 -10.80 -7.18
N TYR A 40 1.94 -10.86 -6.45
CA TYR A 40 0.78 -9.99 -6.69
C TYR A 40 1.02 -8.50 -6.32
N ALA A 41 2.07 -8.19 -5.54
CA ALA A 41 2.43 -6.83 -5.11
C ALA A 41 3.66 -6.28 -5.85
N LYS A 42 4.20 -7.04 -6.82
CA LYS A 42 5.40 -6.68 -7.60
C LYS A 42 5.34 -5.28 -8.19
N ASP A 43 4.20 -4.93 -8.78
CA ASP A 43 4.02 -3.63 -9.44
C ASP A 43 4.07 -2.45 -8.44
N ILE A 44 3.64 -2.67 -7.19
CA ILE A 44 3.80 -1.68 -6.12
C ILE A 44 5.27 -1.54 -5.75
N ALA A 45 5.95 -2.65 -5.54
CA ALA A 45 7.37 -2.64 -5.21
C ALA A 45 8.21 -1.99 -6.32
N ALA A 46 7.83 -2.19 -7.59
CA ALA A 46 8.47 -1.53 -8.73
C ALA A 46 8.29 0.01 -8.75
N CYS A 47 7.37 0.54 -7.94
CA CYS A 47 7.16 1.98 -7.77
C CYS A 47 7.92 2.57 -6.56
N TYR A 48 8.71 1.80 -5.82
CA TYR A 48 9.44 2.34 -4.67
C TYR A 48 10.53 3.32 -5.13
N PRO A 49 10.73 4.43 -4.41
CA PRO A 49 11.80 5.37 -4.73
C PRO A 49 13.19 4.72 -4.62
N GLY A 50 14.05 4.96 -5.61
CA GLY A 50 15.46 4.59 -5.55
C GLY A 50 15.76 3.09 -5.49
N ILE A 51 14.83 2.23 -5.97
CA ILE A 51 15.07 0.80 -6.03
C ILE A 51 15.85 0.40 -7.30
N ASP A 52 16.64 -0.65 -7.17
CA ASP A 52 17.41 -1.23 -8.27
C ASP A 52 16.73 -2.47 -8.84
N THR A 53 16.37 -3.43 -7.99
CA THR A 53 15.79 -4.70 -8.43
C THR A 53 14.60 -5.12 -7.58
N VAL A 54 13.55 -5.60 -8.24
CA VAL A 54 12.42 -6.27 -7.59
C VAL A 54 12.48 -7.76 -7.84
N TYR A 55 12.56 -8.53 -6.77
CA TYR A 55 12.37 -9.97 -6.75
C TYR A 55 10.96 -10.25 -6.25
N ASP A 56 10.29 -11.19 -6.87
CA ASP A 56 8.95 -11.58 -6.47
C ASP A 56 8.78 -13.09 -6.35
N LEU A 57 7.97 -13.51 -5.43
CA LEU A 57 7.58 -14.90 -5.25
C LEU A 57 6.25 -15.03 -4.51
N ALA A 58 5.60 -16.17 -4.65
CA ALA A 58 4.45 -16.53 -3.83
C ALA A 58 4.95 -17.40 -2.65
N PRO A 59 4.92 -16.92 -1.40
CA PRO A 59 5.35 -17.73 -0.26
C PRO A 59 4.50 -18.99 -0.11
N PRO A 60 5.10 -20.20 0.12
CA PRO A 60 4.36 -21.45 0.17
C PRO A 60 3.44 -21.59 1.41
N TRP A 61 3.62 -20.75 2.41
CA TRP A 61 2.79 -20.71 3.63
C TRP A 61 1.72 -19.63 3.65
N ARG A 62 1.66 -18.79 2.59
CA ARG A 62 0.65 -17.73 2.47
C ARG A 62 -0.29 -18.02 1.31
N ALA A 63 -1.57 -17.79 1.55
CA ALA A 63 -2.58 -17.67 0.51
C ALA A 63 -3.44 -16.45 0.84
N SER A 64 -3.87 -15.73 -0.16
CA SER A 64 -4.86 -14.65 -0.05
C SER A 64 -5.93 -14.84 -1.14
N LEU A 65 -6.97 -14.02 -1.12
CA LEU A 65 -7.96 -13.99 -2.19
C LEU A 65 -7.34 -13.67 -3.56
N GLN A 66 -6.20 -12.98 -3.56
CA GLN A 66 -5.51 -12.52 -4.77
C GLN A 66 -4.31 -13.39 -5.16
N GLN A 67 -3.84 -14.26 -4.27
CA GLN A 67 -2.64 -15.06 -4.51
C GLN A 67 -2.79 -16.49 -3.98
N LYS A 68 -2.56 -17.48 -4.85
CA LYS A 68 -2.41 -18.89 -4.46
C LYS A 68 -1.08 -19.10 -3.73
N LYS A 69 -1.02 -20.16 -2.92
CA LYS A 69 0.25 -20.59 -2.32
C LYS A 69 1.27 -20.92 -3.41
N GLY A 70 2.48 -20.41 -3.25
CA GLY A 70 3.59 -20.75 -4.12
C GLY A 70 4.17 -22.14 -3.87
N SER A 71 5.07 -22.55 -4.74
CA SER A 71 5.83 -23.78 -4.57
C SER A 71 7.06 -23.55 -3.71
N LEU A 72 7.44 -24.58 -2.92
CA LEU A 72 8.66 -24.53 -2.13
C LEU A 72 9.91 -24.49 -3.02
N SER A 73 9.88 -25.13 -4.18
CA SER A 73 10.99 -25.13 -5.14
C SER A 73 11.25 -23.73 -5.70
N GLU A 74 10.21 -23.00 -6.07
CA GLU A 74 10.34 -21.62 -6.53
C GLU A 74 10.84 -20.70 -5.42
N TYR A 75 10.31 -20.84 -4.23
CA TYR A 75 10.78 -20.12 -3.04
C TYR A 75 12.28 -20.31 -2.82
N LEU A 76 12.73 -21.56 -2.80
CA LEU A 76 14.15 -21.89 -2.60
C LEU A 76 15.02 -21.40 -3.78
N ARG A 77 14.51 -21.43 -5.02
CA ARG A 77 15.21 -20.90 -6.20
C ARG A 77 15.50 -19.42 -6.06
N ILE A 78 14.50 -18.62 -5.67
CA ILE A 78 14.67 -17.16 -5.48
C ILE A 78 15.60 -16.86 -4.31
N LEU A 79 15.46 -17.56 -3.19
CA LEU A 79 16.39 -17.37 -2.06
C LEU A 79 17.84 -17.75 -2.43
N ASN A 80 18.03 -18.79 -3.24
CA ASN A 80 19.38 -19.17 -3.72
C ASN A 80 19.95 -18.12 -4.67
N LEU A 81 19.12 -17.47 -5.50
CA LEU A 81 19.55 -16.34 -6.33
C LEU A 81 20.01 -15.17 -5.44
N LEU A 82 19.21 -14.79 -4.44
CA LEU A 82 19.54 -13.72 -3.51
C LEU A 82 20.80 -14.01 -2.67
N ARG A 83 21.10 -15.28 -2.39
CA ARG A 83 22.35 -15.69 -1.70
C ARG A 83 23.64 -15.42 -2.49
N GLN A 84 23.54 -15.20 -3.80
CA GLN A 84 24.70 -14.84 -4.62
C GLN A 84 25.15 -13.39 -4.36
N THR A 85 24.24 -12.57 -3.86
CA THR A 85 24.51 -11.20 -3.42
C THR A 85 24.77 -11.20 -1.92
N ARG A 86 25.81 -10.48 -1.48
CA ARG A 86 26.01 -10.16 -0.06
C ARG A 86 25.46 -8.79 0.20
N TYR A 87 24.43 -8.73 1.03
CA TYR A 87 23.83 -7.47 1.46
C TYR A 87 24.49 -6.96 2.73
N ASP A 88 24.63 -5.65 2.87
CA ASP A 88 25.08 -5.04 4.12
C ASP A 88 23.93 -5.09 5.15
N VAL A 89 22.70 -4.79 4.70
CA VAL A 89 21.50 -4.76 5.56
C VAL A 89 20.36 -5.47 4.87
N MET A 90 19.66 -6.33 5.61
CA MET A 90 18.35 -6.88 5.25
C MET A 90 17.30 -6.39 6.22
N LEU A 91 16.24 -5.74 5.69
CA LEU A 91 15.10 -5.20 6.43
C LEU A 91 13.85 -6.04 6.16
N CYS A 92 13.40 -6.84 7.13
CA CYS A 92 12.16 -7.60 7.03
C CYS A 92 10.99 -6.81 7.62
N ALA A 93 10.21 -6.16 6.75
CA ALA A 93 9.04 -5.38 7.12
C ALA A 93 7.78 -6.25 7.35
N SER A 94 7.81 -7.53 6.96
CA SER A 94 6.75 -8.49 7.28
C SER A 94 6.71 -8.83 8.77
N ILE A 95 5.50 -8.97 9.32
CA ILE A 95 5.28 -9.38 10.72
C ILE A 95 5.22 -10.89 10.91
N HIS A 96 5.19 -11.66 9.83
CA HIS A 96 5.04 -13.11 9.90
C HIS A 96 6.40 -13.81 10.12
N TRP A 97 6.51 -14.61 11.16
CA TRP A 97 7.77 -15.23 11.59
C TRP A 97 8.46 -16.13 10.54
N LYS A 98 7.72 -16.78 9.64
CA LYS A 98 8.29 -17.59 8.56
C LYS A 98 9.01 -16.74 7.52
N ASP A 99 8.60 -15.49 7.33
CA ASP A 99 9.26 -14.56 6.42
C ASP A 99 10.63 -14.16 6.99
N VAL A 100 10.70 -13.90 8.30
CA VAL A 100 11.97 -13.65 9.00
C VAL A 100 12.89 -14.87 8.93
N LEU A 101 12.34 -16.08 9.11
CA LEU A 101 13.11 -17.32 8.99
C LEU A 101 13.66 -17.49 7.57
N GLY A 102 12.84 -17.24 6.55
CA GLY A 102 13.28 -17.29 5.16
C GLY A 102 14.34 -16.25 4.83
N ALA A 103 14.18 -15.04 5.37
CA ALA A 103 15.15 -13.95 5.21
C ALA A 103 16.56 -14.33 5.72
N ARG A 104 16.67 -15.19 6.75
CA ARG A 104 17.96 -15.73 7.23
C ARG A 104 18.68 -16.62 6.23
N MET A 105 18.02 -17.10 5.20
CA MET A 105 18.65 -17.83 4.10
C MET A 105 19.38 -16.92 3.12
N VAL A 106 19.10 -15.62 3.09
CA VAL A 106 19.85 -14.61 2.32
C VAL A 106 21.13 -14.25 3.08
N ARG A 107 22.19 -13.90 2.37
CA ARG A 107 23.45 -13.45 2.98
C ARG A 107 23.40 -11.96 3.28
N ALA A 108 23.38 -11.60 4.56
CA ALA A 108 23.46 -10.21 5.00
C ALA A 108 24.36 -10.08 6.23
N GLU A 109 24.94 -8.90 6.44
CA GLU A 109 25.71 -8.61 7.65
C GLU A 109 24.77 -8.27 8.81
N GLN A 110 23.73 -7.50 8.53
CA GLN A 110 22.68 -7.16 9.50
C GLN A 110 21.33 -7.71 9.04
N TYR A 111 20.58 -8.26 10.00
CA TYR A 111 19.22 -8.75 9.84
C TYR A 111 18.32 -7.98 10.78
N VAL A 112 17.50 -7.09 10.24
CA VAL A 112 16.61 -6.21 10.99
C VAL A 112 15.16 -6.56 10.68
N GLY A 113 14.30 -6.61 11.68
CA GLY A 113 12.90 -6.96 11.43
C GLY A 113 12.01 -6.86 12.66
N PHE A 114 10.72 -7.07 12.44
CA PHE A 114 9.75 -7.14 13.50
C PHE A 114 9.74 -8.51 14.18
N PHE A 115 9.49 -8.54 15.49
CA PHE A 115 9.28 -9.76 16.24
C PHE A 115 8.02 -9.68 17.11
N LYS A 116 7.28 -10.79 17.15
CA LYS A 116 6.17 -11.02 18.09
C LYS A 116 6.52 -12.16 19.07
N ARG A 117 7.37 -13.09 18.62
CA ARG A 117 7.74 -14.29 19.38
C ARG A 117 9.20 -14.20 19.80
N PRO A 118 9.58 -14.58 21.04
CA PRO A 118 10.96 -14.46 21.54
C PRO A 118 12.01 -15.17 20.67
N PHE A 119 11.67 -16.33 20.05
CA PHE A 119 12.61 -17.03 19.19
C PHE A 119 12.92 -16.25 17.89
N VAL A 120 11.95 -15.48 17.36
CA VAL A 120 12.16 -14.65 16.16
C VAL A 120 13.18 -13.55 16.43
N ARG A 121 13.13 -12.96 17.64
CA ARG A 121 14.12 -11.95 18.06
C ARG A 121 15.55 -12.49 17.96
N LYS A 122 15.77 -13.78 18.31
CA LYS A 122 17.11 -14.42 18.23
C LYS A 122 17.61 -14.63 16.80
N LEU A 123 16.73 -14.54 15.80
CA LEU A 123 17.11 -14.63 14.38
C LEU A 123 17.59 -13.29 13.81
N LEU A 124 17.41 -12.20 14.53
CA LEU A 124 17.69 -10.84 14.07
C LEU A 124 18.92 -10.29 14.79
N THR A 125 19.73 -9.48 14.10
CA THR A 125 20.82 -8.71 14.71
C THR A 125 20.29 -7.49 15.43
N SER A 126 19.25 -6.83 14.85
CA SER A 126 18.49 -5.76 15.46
C SER A 126 17.01 -6.00 15.26
N SER A 127 16.19 -5.73 16.26
CA SER A 127 14.78 -6.11 16.22
C SER A 127 13.86 -5.10 16.87
N CYS A 128 12.70 -4.90 16.25
CA CYS A 128 11.63 -4.06 16.79
C CYS A 128 10.43 -4.93 17.17
N PRO A 129 9.70 -4.63 18.26
CA PRO A 129 8.42 -5.26 18.48
C PRO A 129 7.46 -4.92 17.34
N VAL A 130 6.55 -5.85 17.02
CA VAL A 130 5.48 -5.55 16.04
C VAL A 130 4.68 -4.32 16.48
N PRO A 131 4.25 -3.46 15.54
CA PRO A 131 3.45 -2.29 15.89
C PRO A 131 2.12 -2.70 16.52
N ASP A 132 1.73 -2.03 17.58
CA ASP A 132 0.39 -2.16 18.16
C ASP A 132 -0.67 -1.39 17.33
N ASP A 133 -1.91 -1.39 17.80
CA ASP A 133 -3.00 -0.75 17.05
C ASP A 133 -3.06 0.78 17.23
N THR A 134 -2.20 1.34 18.07
CA THR A 134 -2.11 2.79 18.32
C THR A 134 -0.95 3.45 17.60
N GLU A 135 0.06 2.67 17.19
CA GLU A 135 1.23 3.16 16.47
C GLU A 135 0.95 3.31 14.98
N PRO A 136 1.17 4.49 14.38
CA PRO A 136 1.10 4.65 12.93
C PRO A 136 2.07 3.72 12.22
N ILE A 137 1.59 2.99 11.22
CA ILE A 137 2.38 1.94 10.55
C ILE A 137 3.66 2.49 9.89
N VAL A 138 3.61 3.72 9.40
CA VAL A 138 4.78 4.38 8.79
C VAL A 138 5.86 4.68 9.83
N GLN A 139 5.48 5.01 11.06
CA GLN A 139 6.43 5.16 12.17
C GLN A 139 7.06 3.81 12.56
N ALA A 140 6.27 2.74 12.54
CA ALA A 140 6.82 1.40 12.75
C ALA A 140 7.85 1.03 11.66
N MET A 141 7.61 1.38 10.40
CA MET A 141 8.59 1.21 9.32
C MET A 141 9.87 2.02 9.57
N GLN A 142 9.73 3.26 10.06
CA GLN A 142 10.87 4.10 10.42
C GLN A 142 11.70 3.48 11.56
N ARG A 143 11.08 2.83 12.55
CA ARG A 143 11.82 2.11 13.60
C ARG A 143 12.75 1.01 13.05
N LEU A 144 12.36 0.34 11.96
CA LEU A 144 13.24 -0.62 11.31
C LEU A 144 14.48 0.07 10.71
N VAL A 145 14.29 1.25 10.10
CA VAL A 145 15.41 2.04 9.57
C VAL A 145 16.34 2.48 10.69
N SER A 146 15.81 3.05 11.78
CA SER A 146 16.61 3.48 12.93
C SER A 146 17.32 2.30 13.62
N ALA A 147 16.69 1.11 13.66
CA ALA A 147 17.32 -0.09 14.22
C ALA A 147 18.47 -0.64 13.34
N ALA A 148 18.42 -0.38 12.03
CA ALA A 148 19.51 -0.72 11.09
C ALA A 148 20.65 0.33 11.11
N PHE A 149 20.29 1.58 11.32
CA PHE A 149 21.19 2.72 11.24
C PHE A 149 21.02 3.61 12.49
N PRO A 150 21.71 3.33 13.62
CA PRO A 150 21.54 4.05 14.89
C PRO A 150 21.82 5.57 14.80
N ASP A 151 22.71 5.97 13.89
CA ASP A 151 23.05 7.40 13.67
C ASP A 151 22.09 8.09 12.70
N PHE A 152 20.96 7.44 12.35
CA PHE A 152 19.96 8.00 11.43
C PHE A 152 19.22 9.18 12.09
N PRO A 153 19.04 10.33 11.40
CA PRO A 153 18.39 11.49 11.97
C PRO A 153 16.93 11.21 12.36
N GLU A 154 16.56 11.55 13.60
CA GLU A 154 15.19 11.35 14.11
C GLU A 154 14.17 12.34 13.51
N ASN A 155 14.63 13.45 12.93
CA ASN A 155 13.79 14.54 12.43
C ASN A 155 13.25 14.34 11.01
N LEU A 156 13.49 13.22 10.38
CA LEU A 156 12.92 12.90 9.06
C LEU A 156 11.49 12.37 9.23
N GLU A 157 10.52 13.15 8.77
CA GLU A 157 9.14 12.66 8.69
C GLU A 157 9.05 11.51 7.67
N PRO A 158 8.76 10.29 8.12
CA PRO A 158 8.62 9.17 7.21
C PRO A 158 7.30 9.30 6.42
N ARG A 159 7.38 9.16 5.11
CA ARG A 159 6.21 9.16 4.22
C ARG A 159 6.34 8.03 3.20
N TYR A 160 5.27 7.34 2.93
CA TYR A 160 5.29 6.39 1.81
C TYR A 160 5.08 7.12 0.49
N ARG A 161 5.85 6.71 -0.51
CA ARG A 161 5.85 7.30 -1.85
C ARG A 161 5.90 6.20 -2.90
N LEU A 162 5.16 6.39 -3.98
CA LEU A 162 5.20 5.54 -5.15
C LEU A 162 5.53 6.37 -6.38
N ILE A 163 6.53 5.95 -7.13
CA ILE A 163 6.97 6.59 -8.38
C ILE A 163 6.78 5.57 -9.51
N PRO A 164 5.68 5.64 -10.27
CA PRO A 164 5.47 4.71 -11.36
C PRO A 164 6.59 4.80 -12.39
N PRO A 165 7.09 3.68 -12.93
CA PRO A 165 8.03 3.67 -14.03
C PRO A 165 7.53 4.50 -15.22
N GLU A 166 8.44 5.06 -16.02
CA GLU A 166 8.08 5.79 -17.24
C GLU A 166 7.27 4.90 -18.18
N GLY A 167 6.15 5.42 -18.70
CA GLY A 167 5.18 4.64 -19.49
C GLY A 167 4.00 4.08 -18.69
N ASN A 168 4.11 3.94 -17.36
CA ASN A 168 3.01 3.55 -16.47
C ASN A 168 2.27 4.74 -15.85
N LYS A 169 2.59 5.97 -16.26
CA LYS A 169 1.82 7.16 -15.88
C LYS A 169 0.51 7.15 -16.64
N GLY A 170 -0.62 7.14 -15.93
CA GLY A 170 -1.95 7.33 -16.55
C GLY A 170 -2.01 8.69 -17.23
N LYS A 171 -2.55 8.73 -18.45
CA LYS A 171 -2.94 10.00 -19.07
C LYS A 171 -4.04 10.60 -18.21
N GLY A 172 -3.96 11.88 -17.85
CA GLY A 172 -4.85 12.55 -16.91
C GLY A 172 -6.32 12.18 -17.10
N LEU A 173 -6.79 11.29 -16.28
CA LEU A 173 -8.21 11.02 -16.13
C LEU A 173 -8.73 12.20 -15.30
N SER A 174 -9.44 13.13 -15.90
CA SER A 174 -10.13 14.21 -15.16
C SER A 174 -11.27 13.66 -14.29
N SER A 175 -11.13 12.44 -13.80
CA SER A 175 -12.17 11.68 -13.07
C SER A 175 -11.87 11.64 -11.59
N ILE A 176 -12.95 11.66 -10.81
CA ILE A 176 -12.93 11.25 -9.40
C ILE A 176 -13.00 9.72 -9.36
N VAL A 177 -12.04 9.09 -8.71
CA VAL A 177 -12.01 7.63 -8.56
C VAL A 177 -12.68 7.26 -7.25
N LEU A 178 -13.65 6.34 -7.30
CA LEU A 178 -14.43 5.84 -6.17
C LEU A 178 -14.09 4.37 -5.90
N HIS A 179 -13.75 4.04 -4.65
CA HIS A 179 -13.48 2.67 -4.20
C HIS A 179 -14.32 2.30 -2.97
N PRO A 180 -15.58 1.83 -3.15
CA PRO A 180 -16.52 1.55 -2.06
C PRO A 180 -16.31 0.19 -1.41
N PHE A 181 -15.26 -0.55 -1.74
CA PHE A 181 -15.05 -1.92 -1.32
C PHE A 181 -13.96 -2.04 -0.25
N SER A 182 -14.13 -3.00 0.66
CA SER A 182 -13.13 -3.41 1.64
C SER A 182 -13.28 -4.91 1.93
N GLY A 183 -12.18 -5.57 2.28
CA GLY A 183 -12.21 -6.95 2.75
C GLY A 183 -12.85 -7.15 4.14
N ASP A 184 -13.14 -6.07 4.85
CA ASP A 184 -13.79 -6.06 6.16
C ASP A 184 -15.04 -5.18 6.12
N VAL A 185 -16.21 -5.79 6.28
CA VAL A 185 -17.51 -5.10 6.27
C VAL A 185 -17.60 -3.97 7.32
N ARG A 186 -16.87 -4.08 8.43
CA ARG A 186 -16.83 -3.05 9.48
C ARG A 186 -16.13 -1.75 9.02
N LYS A 187 -15.41 -1.81 7.90
CA LYS A 187 -14.73 -0.67 7.27
C LYS A 187 -15.53 -0.08 6.10
N THR A 188 -16.70 -0.61 5.81
CA THR A 188 -17.49 -0.22 4.64
C THR A 188 -18.57 0.80 5.01
N TRP A 189 -18.59 1.91 4.31
CA TRP A 189 -19.71 2.85 4.29
C TRP A 189 -20.81 2.27 3.42
N PRO A 190 -22.12 2.41 3.80
CA PRO A 190 -23.23 1.84 3.06
C PRO A 190 -23.19 2.18 1.57
N LEU A 191 -23.55 1.21 0.72
CA LEU A 191 -23.50 1.39 -0.74
C LEU A 191 -24.48 2.47 -1.20
N GLU A 192 -25.65 2.56 -0.58
CA GLU A 192 -26.65 3.59 -0.84
C GLU A 192 -26.09 5.00 -0.66
N ASN A 193 -25.27 5.22 0.37
CA ASN A 193 -24.61 6.50 0.60
C ASN A 193 -23.57 6.81 -0.49
N TRP A 194 -22.85 5.79 -0.98
CA TRP A 194 -21.94 5.95 -2.12
C TRP A 194 -22.67 6.33 -3.40
N LEU A 195 -23.85 5.75 -3.64
CA LEU A 195 -24.67 6.06 -4.82
C LEU A 195 -25.21 7.49 -4.74
N GLU A 196 -25.67 7.91 -3.57
CA GLU A 196 -26.14 9.28 -3.32
C GLU A 196 -25.02 10.30 -3.50
N LEU A 197 -23.83 10.03 -2.94
CA LEU A 197 -22.64 10.87 -3.16
C LEU A 197 -22.28 10.96 -4.65
N ALA A 198 -22.29 9.83 -5.35
CA ALA A 198 -21.98 9.78 -6.77
C ALA A 198 -22.98 10.58 -7.61
N GLU A 199 -24.27 10.55 -7.29
CA GLU A 199 -25.29 11.33 -8.00
C GLU A 199 -25.00 12.83 -7.93
N GLN A 200 -24.63 13.34 -6.74
CA GLN A 200 -24.28 14.74 -6.54
C GLN A 200 -22.97 15.14 -7.23
N LEU A 201 -21.97 14.25 -7.24
CA LEU A 201 -20.67 14.51 -7.90
C LEU A 201 -20.77 14.45 -9.43
N ARG A 202 -21.63 13.61 -9.98
CA ARG A 202 -21.83 13.36 -11.42
C ARG A 202 -22.23 14.61 -12.19
N GLU A 203 -22.90 15.55 -11.55
CA GLU A 203 -23.29 16.81 -12.17
C GLU A 203 -22.11 17.64 -12.69
N ARG A 204 -20.93 17.49 -12.05
CA ARG A 204 -19.75 18.32 -12.32
C ARG A 204 -18.51 17.56 -12.69
N TYR A 205 -18.44 16.27 -12.36
CA TYR A 205 -17.24 15.46 -12.50
C TYR A 205 -17.52 14.13 -13.20
N ARG A 206 -16.54 13.67 -13.94
CA ARG A 206 -16.52 12.27 -14.40
C ARG A 206 -16.17 11.38 -13.21
N LEU A 207 -16.88 10.28 -13.06
CA LEU A 207 -16.65 9.28 -12.03
C LEU A 207 -16.01 8.03 -12.62
N CYS A 208 -15.21 7.34 -11.83
CA CYS A 208 -14.64 6.06 -12.16
C CYS A 208 -14.68 5.14 -10.94
N TRP A 209 -15.47 4.09 -11.00
CA TRP A 209 -15.58 3.09 -9.93
C TRP A 209 -14.52 2.01 -10.14
N ILE A 210 -13.73 1.75 -9.10
CA ILE A 210 -12.75 0.67 -9.08
C ILE A 210 -13.07 -0.33 -7.98
N GLY A 211 -12.62 -1.58 -8.15
CA GLY A 211 -12.80 -2.67 -7.22
C GLY A 211 -12.15 -3.95 -7.76
N SER A 212 -12.31 -5.06 -7.05
CA SER A 212 -11.92 -6.35 -7.61
C SER A 212 -12.76 -6.69 -8.84
N PRO A 213 -12.29 -7.59 -9.74
CA PRO A 213 -13.08 -8.05 -10.87
C PRO A 213 -14.47 -8.58 -10.49
N VAL A 214 -14.59 -9.20 -9.30
CA VAL A 214 -15.87 -9.71 -8.78
C VAL A 214 -16.77 -8.55 -8.36
N ASP A 215 -16.25 -7.55 -7.65
CA ASP A 215 -17.02 -6.37 -7.23
C ASP A 215 -17.58 -5.63 -8.43
N LEU A 216 -16.72 -5.37 -9.43
CA LEU A 216 -17.13 -4.66 -10.64
C LEU A 216 -18.11 -5.48 -11.51
N ALA A 217 -17.97 -6.79 -11.55
CA ALA A 217 -18.94 -7.66 -12.24
C ALA A 217 -20.33 -7.59 -11.56
N ASN A 218 -20.35 -7.54 -10.22
CA ASN A 218 -21.61 -7.39 -9.47
C ASN A 218 -22.24 -6.02 -9.73
N PHE A 219 -21.45 -4.95 -9.76
CA PHE A 219 -21.94 -3.61 -10.12
C PHE A 219 -22.57 -3.58 -11.53
N ARG A 220 -21.89 -4.18 -12.51
CA ARG A 220 -22.44 -4.27 -13.89
C ARG A 220 -23.76 -5.04 -13.95
N LYS A 221 -23.86 -6.13 -13.19
CA LYS A 221 -25.09 -6.95 -13.15
C LYS A 221 -26.24 -6.25 -12.44
N SER A 222 -25.98 -5.51 -11.40
CA SER A 222 -27.02 -4.80 -10.63
C SER A 222 -27.63 -3.61 -11.38
N GLY A 223 -26.87 -3.03 -12.35
CA GLY A 223 -27.32 -1.84 -13.08
C GLY A 223 -27.41 -0.56 -12.24
N VAL A 224 -26.97 -0.58 -10.98
CA VAL A 224 -27.02 0.60 -10.08
C VAL A 224 -25.98 1.67 -10.42
N VAL A 225 -24.97 1.31 -11.18
CA VAL A 225 -23.90 2.22 -11.65
C VAL A 225 -23.82 2.15 -13.16
N SER A 226 -23.65 3.32 -13.81
CA SER A 226 -23.48 3.38 -15.27
C SER A 226 -22.27 2.56 -15.72
N PRO A 227 -22.41 1.68 -16.73
CA PRO A 227 -21.29 0.91 -17.24
C PRO A 227 -20.09 1.76 -17.69
N SER A 228 -20.33 2.99 -18.15
CA SER A 228 -19.30 3.94 -18.57
C SER A 228 -18.46 4.49 -17.42
N GLU A 229 -18.96 4.40 -16.19
CA GLU A 229 -18.25 4.84 -14.97
C GLU A 229 -17.47 3.69 -14.32
N ILE A 230 -17.70 2.45 -14.72
CA ILE A 230 -17.02 1.28 -14.14
C ILE A 230 -15.72 1.06 -14.91
N ALA A 231 -14.60 1.09 -14.20
CA ALA A 231 -13.30 0.74 -14.77
C ALA A 231 -13.35 -0.61 -15.50
N SER A 232 -12.69 -0.69 -16.64
CA SER A 232 -12.66 -1.94 -17.41
C SER A 232 -11.93 -3.04 -16.62
N ALA A 233 -12.30 -4.31 -16.86
CA ALA A 233 -11.61 -5.42 -16.23
C ALA A 233 -10.11 -5.41 -16.57
N GLY A 234 -9.72 -4.98 -17.78
CA GLY A 234 -8.32 -4.85 -18.19
C GLY A 234 -7.55 -3.74 -17.45
N GLU A 235 -8.25 -2.76 -16.88
CA GLU A 235 -7.61 -1.67 -16.12
C GLU A 235 -7.38 -2.02 -14.64
N VAL A 236 -8.11 -3.00 -14.08
CA VAL A 236 -8.08 -3.30 -12.64
C VAL A 236 -7.83 -4.78 -12.32
N THR A 237 -7.64 -5.64 -13.32
CA THR A 237 -7.33 -7.06 -13.10
C THR A 237 -5.96 -7.27 -12.46
N GLU A 238 -5.04 -6.35 -12.70
CA GLU A 238 -3.68 -6.37 -12.17
C GLU A 238 -3.44 -5.11 -11.34
N VAL A 239 -2.57 -5.22 -10.36
CA VAL A 239 -2.19 -4.10 -9.50
C VAL A 239 -1.56 -2.95 -10.31
N GLY A 240 -0.78 -3.28 -11.33
CA GLY A 240 -0.18 -2.31 -12.25
C GLY A 240 -1.23 -1.48 -13.01
N GLY A 241 -2.32 -2.10 -13.47
CA GLY A 241 -3.44 -1.40 -14.09
C GLY A 241 -4.12 -0.43 -13.13
N THR A 242 -4.35 -0.86 -11.89
CA THR A 242 -4.90 0.01 -10.82
C THR A 242 -3.97 1.19 -10.53
N LEU A 243 -2.66 0.98 -10.38
CA LEU A 243 -1.68 2.03 -10.18
C LEU A 243 -1.68 3.05 -11.32
N LYS A 244 -1.73 2.58 -12.56
CA LYS A 244 -1.81 3.44 -13.75
C LYS A 244 -3.07 4.28 -13.76
N LEU A 245 -4.23 3.70 -13.46
CA LEU A 245 -5.50 4.40 -13.36
C LEU A 245 -5.44 5.47 -12.27
N LEU A 246 -5.01 5.10 -11.06
CA LEU A 246 -4.87 6.01 -9.93
C LEU A 246 -3.89 7.15 -10.22
N SER A 247 -2.78 6.89 -10.92
CA SER A 247 -1.81 7.92 -11.27
C SER A 247 -2.40 9.02 -12.16
N GLY A 248 -3.45 8.72 -12.93
CA GLY A 248 -4.20 9.67 -13.77
C GLY A 248 -5.38 10.36 -13.06
N ALA A 249 -5.79 9.90 -11.88
CA ALA A 249 -6.96 10.41 -11.19
C ALA A 249 -6.82 11.88 -10.78
N LYS A 250 -7.92 12.64 -10.87
CA LYS A 250 -8.03 14.01 -10.34
C LYS A 250 -8.14 14.00 -8.80
N PHE A 251 -8.99 13.11 -8.29
CA PHE A 251 -9.27 12.95 -6.88
C PHE A 251 -9.65 11.49 -6.58
N PHE A 252 -9.40 11.03 -5.36
CA PHE A 252 -9.74 9.68 -4.94
C PHE A 252 -10.61 9.69 -3.69
N ILE A 253 -11.63 8.83 -3.65
CA ILE A 253 -12.46 8.61 -2.46
C ILE A 253 -12.52 7.11 -2.18
N GLY A 254 -12.22 6.68 -0.96
CA GLY A 254 -12.24 5.26 -0.60
C GLY A 254 -12.21 5.00 0.90
N HIS A 255 -12.23 3.74 1.25
CA HIS A 255 -12.09 3.25 2.62
C HIS A 255 -10.61 3.01 2.99
N ASP A 256 -10.36 2.58 4.23
CA ASP A 256 -9.09 1.99 4.67
C ASP A 256 -8.78 0.70 3.87
N SER A 257 -8.06 0.86 2.77
CA SER A 257 -7.79 -0.21 1.80
C SER A 257 -6.52 0.07 0.98
N GLY A 258 -5.99 -0.97 0.32
CA GLY A 258 -4.81 -0.85 -0.54
C GLY A 258 -4.89 0.29 -1.56
N PRO A 259 -5.96 0.42 -2.36
CA PRO A 259 -6.10 1.51 -3.34
C PRO A 259 -6.03 2.92 -2.74
N THR A 260 -6.53 3.14 -1.53
CA THR A 260 -6.43 4.42 -0.81
C THR A 260 -4.96 4.79 -0.56
N HIS A 261 -4.20 3.82 -0.06
CA HIS A 261 -2.76 4.04 0.21
C HIS A 261 -1.95 4.16 -1.08
N MET A 262 -2.32 3.42 -2.13
CA MET A 262 -1.70 3.59 -3.46
C MET A 262 -1.92 5.02 -3.98
N ALA A 263 -3.16 5.52 -3.96
CA ALA A 263 -3.48 6.87 -4.41
C ALA A 263 -2.71 7.93 -3.60
N CYS A 264 -2.65 7.79 -2.28
CA CYS A 264 -1.90 8.69 -1.41
C CYS A 264 -0.38 8.62 -1.69
N GLY A 265 0.18 7.42 -1.86
CA GLY A 265 1.59 7.22 -2.20
C GLY A 265 1.97 7.78 -3.58
N LEU A 266 1.05 7.77 -4.54
CA LEU A 266 1.20 8.37 -5.86
C LEU A 266 1.08 9.91 -5.87
N GLY A 267 0.95 10.54 -4.71
CA GLY A 267 0.83 12.00 -4.60
C GLY A 267 -0.54 12.54 -4.99
N LYS A 268 -1.58 11.71 -4.97
CA LYS A 268 -2.94 12.17 -5.30
C LYS A 268 -3.58 12.90 -4.15
N ARG A 269 -4.61 13.68 -4.49
CA ARG A 269 -5.54 14.27 -3.52
C ARG A 269 -6.68 13.29 -3.28
N GLY A 270 -7.21 13.25 -2.08
CA GLY A 270 -8.29 12.33 -1.81
C GLY A 270 -8.88 12.43 -0.42
N LEU A 271 -9.95 11.66 -0.24
CA LEU A 271 -10.64 11.46 1.03
C LEU A 271 -10.67 9.98 1.37
N ALA A 272 -10.29 9.65 2.59
CA ALA A 272 -10.36 8.30 3.12
C ALA A 272 -11.37 8.22 4.27
N LEU A 273 -12.27 7.23 4.21
CA LEU A 273 -13.29 6.98 5.24
C LEU A 273 -12.81 5.85 6.17
N TYR A 274 -12.83 6.10 7.47
CA TYR A 274 -12.31 5.17 8.48
C TYR A 274 -13.33 4.86 9.57
N PRO A 275 -13.33 3.62 10.08
CA PRO A 275 -13.84 3.35 11.42
C PRO A 275 -12.77 3.72 12.48
N PRO A 276 -13.18 3.98 13.74
CA PRO A 276 -12.26 4.45 14.79
C PRO A 276 -11.10 3.49 15.11
N HIS A 277 -11.32 2.18 14.94
CA HIS A 277 -10.36 1.15 15.34
C HIS A 277 -9.17 1.00 14.38
N THR A 278 -9.20 1.60 13.19
CA THR A 278 -8.09 1.49 12.22
C THR A 278 -7.42 2.82 11.92
N VAL A 279 -8.11 3.95 12.11
CA VAL A 279 -7.60 5.26 11.70
C VAL A 279 -6.26 5.59 12.33
N ARG A 280 -6.05 5.31 13.61
CA ARG A 280 -4.78 5.62 14.30
C ARG A 280 -3.57 4.98 13.64
N LYS A 281 -3.74 3.72 13.21
CA LYS A 281 -2.66 2.92 12.62
C LYS A 281 -2.45 3.21 11.14
N TYR A 282 -3.54 3.41 10.40
CA TYR A 282 -3.53 3.40 8.94
C TYR A 282 -3.98 4.71 8.28
N TYR A 283 -4.10 5.82 9.01
CA TYR A 283 -4.43 7.09 8.36
C TYR A 283 -3.40 7.43 7.26
N PRO A 284 -3.81 8.18 6.22
CA PRO A 284 -2.94 8.43 5.07
C PRO A 284 -1.72 9.27 5.45
N GLN A 285 -0.54 8.69 5.38
CA GLN A 285 0.76 9.33 5.64
C GLN A 285 1.69 9.28 4.42
N GLY A 286 1.11 9.22 3.23
CA GLY A 286 1.86 9.29 1.98
C GLY A 286 2.17 10.73 1.58
N VAL A 287 2.73 10.87 0.40
CA VAL A 287 3.07 12.19 -0.18
C VAL A 287 1.86 12.92 -0.78
N GLY A 288 0.71 12.26 -0.89
CA GLY A 288 -0.53 12.85 -1.38
C GLY A 288 -1.24 13.72 -0.35
N ALA A 289 -2.04 14.67 -0.82
CA ALA A 289 -2.88 15.51 0.03
C ALA A 289 -4.21 14.78 0.34
N PHE A 290 -4.22 14.00 1.40
CA PHE A 290 -5.40 13.23 1.82
C PHE A 290 -6.01 13.78 3.11
N GLN A 291 -7.31 13.99 3.06
CA GLN A 291 -8.16 14.17 4.24
C GLN A 291 -8.72 12.82 4.68
N HIS A 292 -9.18 12.71 5.93
CA HIS A 292 -9.89 11.53 6.38
C HIS A 292 -11.07 11.89 7.30
N LEU A 293 -12.15 11.12 7.19
CA LEU A 293 -13.31 11.19 8.07
C LEU A 293 -13.45 9.89 8.86
N VAL A 294 -13.90 10.01 10.10
CA VAL A 294 -14.04 8.87 11.01
C VAL A 294 -15.50 8.76 11.44
N GLY A 295 -16.15 7.64 11.11
CA GLY A 295 -17.51 7.32 11.55
C GLY A 295 -17.53 6.20 12.60
N ASN A 296 -18.31 6.33 13.64
CA ASN A 296 -18.46 5.31 14.71
C ASN A 296 -19.91 4.88 14.92
N PRO A 297 -20.40 3.82 14.25
CA PRO A 297 -19.75 3.08 13.13
C PRO A 297 -19.63 3.96 11.86
N ILE A 298 -18.83 3.49 10.91
CA ILE A 298 -18.55 4.23 9.65
C ILE A 298 -19.82 4.60 8.88
N GLY A 299 -20.88 3.77 8.98
CA GLY A 299 -22.17 4.01 8.37
C GLY A 299 -22.93 5.25 8.89
N LEU A 300 -22.49 5.86 10.01
CA LEU A 300 -23.08 7.09 10.55
C LEU A 300 -22.53 8.36 9.88
N LEU A 301 -21.48 8.27 9.07
CA LEU A 301 -21.03 9.40 8.24
C LEU A 301 -22.16 9.81 7.28
N LYS A 302 -22.50 11.08 7.31
CA LYS A 302 -23.54 11.62 6.43
C LYS A 302 -22.97 11.94 5.05
N VAL A 303 -23.77 11.77 4.02
CA VAL A 303 -23.39 12.07 2.63
C VAL A 303 -22.99 13.53 2.48
N ASP A 304 -23.72 14.46 3.07
CA ASP A 304 -23.42 15.90 3.02
C ASP A 304 -22.06 16.25 3.64
N GLU A 305 -21.68 15.57 4.74
CA GLU A 305 -20.37 15.75 5.39
C GLU A 305 -19.25 15.27 4.47
N VAL A 306 -19.41 14.09 3.88
CA VAL A 306 -18.47 13.52 2.93
C VAL A 306 -18.36 14.39 1.70
N LEU A 307 -19.46 14.84 1.14
CA LEU A 307 -19.50 15.73 -0.03
C LEU A 307 -18.80 17.06 0.24
N ALA A 308 -19.11 17.72 1.37
CA ALA A 308 -18.48 18.99 1.74
C ALA A 308 -16.95 18.83 1.79
N THR A 309 -16.45 17.77 2.44
CA THR A 309 -15.01 17.47 2.52
C THR A 309 -14.40 17.21 1.14
N VAL A 310 -15.11 16.52 0.25
CA VAL A 310 -14.65 16.28 -1.14
C VAL A 310 -14.57 17.60 -1.90
N MET A 311 -15.57 18.45 -1.76
CA MET A 311 -15.61 19.75 -2.46
C MET A 311 -14.48 20.68 -2.01
N ASP A 312 -14.24 20.77 -0.70
CA ASP A 312 -13.08 21.51 -0.14
C ASP A 312 -11.78 20.96 -0.71
N GLY A 313 -11.62 19.63 -0.65
CA GLY A 313 -10.46 18.94 -1.21
C GLY A 313 -10.27 19.19 -2.71
N LEU A 314 -11.29 19.45 -3.50
CA LEU A 314 -11.22 19.76 -4.92
C LEU A 314 -10.95 21.25 -5.19
N CYS A 315 -11.38 22.16 -4.31
CA CYS A 315 -11.22 23.61 -4.45
C CYS A 315 -9.80 24.10 -4.14
N ASP A 316 -9.06 23.43 -3.26
CA ASP A 316 -7.68 23.77 -2.89
C ASP A 316 -6.66 23.48 -4.01
N SER A 317 -7.05 23.57 -5.29
CA SER A 317 -6.11 23.46 -6.40
C SER A 317 -5.33 24.77 -6.52
N PRO A 318 -3.98 24.73 -6.50
CA PRO A 318 -3.17 25.90 -6.83
C PRO A 318 -3.34 26.33 -8.29
#